data_e5cf9474638f3bda457d56cfc23a93d3
#
_entry.id   e5cf9474638f3bda457d56cfc23a93d3
#
_cell.length_a   1.000
_cell.length_b   1.000
_cell.length_c   1.000
_cell.angle_alpha   90.00
_cell.angle_beta   90.00
_cell.angle_gamma   90.00
#
_symmetry.space_group_name_H-M   'P 1'
#
loop_
_entity.id
_entity.type
_entity.pdbx_description
1 polymer ?
#
loop_
_entity_poly.entity_id
_entity_poly.type
_entity_poly.pdbx_seq_one_letter_code
_entity_poly.pdbx_strand_id
1 'polypeptide(L)'
;MTVIESTPSVSVPDDVARRVVLPEGHREDEPLFAAYQWLRENAPLAKVHVEGYDPLWLVAKHADIMEIEKQPAVFPSGGGTKPGSHNPILQNQAGDAFTRSLTGGSLRVLEAVPYLDPPEHTMVRNIAAEWFRPASLKKREDRIRELAREAIAGRLHPGTNDLDMDGGLRPLLAGCT
;
A
#
# COMPACT_ATOMS: atom_id res chain seq x y z
N MET A 1 33.53 0.25 -15.86
CA MET A 1 33.04 -0.71 -14.83
C MET A 1 33.38 -0.08 -13.49
N THR A 2 32.42 0.71 -12.96
CA THR A 2 32.60 1.44 -11.69
C THR A 2 32.33 0.47 -10.56
N VAL A 3 33.35 0.14 -9.80
CA VAL A 3 33.23 -0.65 -8.59
C VAL A 3 32.45 0.21 -7.59
N ILE A 4 31.22 -0.18 -7.27
CA ILE A 4 30.47 0.41 -6.16
C ILE A 4 31.18 -0.10 -4.91
N GLU A 5 31.96 0.75 -4.28
CA GLU A 5 32.47 0.50 -2.92
C GLU A 5 31.27 0.27 -2.00
N SER A 6 31.18 -0.94 -1.47
CA SER A 6 30.18 -1.28 -0.48
C SER A 6 30.42 -0.46 0.79
N THR A 7 29.68 0.61 0.96
CA THR A 7 29.56 1.28 2.25
C THR A 7 29.17 0.22 3.27
N PRO A 8 29.82 0.14 4.46
CA PRO A 8 29.47 -0.83 5.48
C PRO A 8 27.98 -0.67 5.80
N SER A 9 27.20 -1.70 5.50
CA SER A 9 25.76 -1.68 5.77
C SER A 9 25.56 -1.64 7.27
N VAL A 10 25.10 -0.50 7.77
CA VAL A 10 24.66 -0.40 9.16
C VAL A 10 23.55 -1.41 9.36
N SER A 11 23.71 -2.33 10.28
CA SER A 11 22.68 -3.30 10.61
C SER A 11 21.49 -2.57 11.25
N VAL A 12 20.30 -2.79 10.71
CA VAL A 12 19.08 -2.25 11.31
C VAL A 12 18.84 -2.95 12.66
N PRO A 13 18.66 -2.22 13.77
CA PRO A 13 18.27 -2.82 15.03
C PRO A 13 16.97 -3.63 14.91
N ASP A 14 16.88 -4.75 15.60
CA ASP A 14 15.73 -5.66 15.51
C ASP A 14 14.42 -4.99 15.92
N ASP A 15 14.44 -4.17 16.95
CA ASP A 15 13.30 -3.40 17.42
C ASP A 15 12.81 -2.38 16.37
N VAL A 16 13.71 -1.73 15.63
CA VAL A 16 13.37 -0.82 14.53
C VAL A 16 12.76 -1.61 13.36
N ALA A 17 13.37 -2.73 12.96
CA ALA A 17 12.86 -3.55 11.88
C ALA A 17 11.47 -4.10 12.22
N ARG A 18 11.29 -4.66 13.40
CA ARG A 18 9.99 -5.18 13.89
C ARG A 18 8.94 -4.08 13.98
N ARG A 19 9.31 -2.90 14.45
CA ARG A 19 8.39 -1.74 14.53
C ARG A 19 7.81 -1.36 13.18
N VAL A 20 8.61 -1.41 12.13
CA VAL A 20 8.19 -1.01 10.78
C VAL A 20 7.45 -2.13 10.04
N VAL A 21 7.83 -3.39 10.26
CA VAL A 21 7.29 -4.52 9.49
C VAL A 21 6.04 -5.14 10.13
N LEU A 22 5.99 -5.20 11.46
CA LEU A 22 4.88 -5.87 12.15
C LEU A 22 3.66 -4.96 12.31
N PRO A 23 2.43 -5.50 12.15
CA PRO A 23 1.20 -4.73 12.34
C PRO A 23 1.09 -4.05 13.71
N GLU A 24 1.61 -4.69 14.76
CA GLU A 24 1.63 -4.15 16.11
C GLU A 24 2.43 -2.85 16.22
N GLY A 25 3.46 -2.71 15.38
CA GLY A 25 4.31 -1.51 15.34
C GLY A 25 3.58 -0.26 14.85
N HIS A 26 2.46 -0.44 14.15
CA HIS A 26 1.65 0.65 13.58
C HIS A 26 0.52 1.14 14.49
N ARG A 27 0.45 0.66 15.75
CA ARG A 27 -0.58 1.08 16.70
C ARG A 27 -0.33 2.45 17.32
N GLU A 28 0.92 2.86 17.38
CA GLU A 28 1.35 4.10 18.02
C GLU A 28 2.23 4.89 17.05
N ASP A 29 1.83 6.11 16.73
CA ASP A 29 2.49 6.94 15.72
C ASP A 29 3.90 7.39 16.13
N GLU A 30 4.09 7.84 17.38
CA GLU A 30 5.37 8.38 17.83
C GLU A 30 6.52 7.37 17.71
N PRO A 31 6.44 6.14 18.25
CA PRO A 31 7.49 5.15 18.10
C PRO A 31 7.72 4.72 16.65
N LEU A 32 6.65 4.65 15.85
CA LEU A 32 6.74 4.32 14.43
C LEU A 32 7.50 5.40 13.65
N PHE A 33 7.17 6.68 13.88
CA PHE A 33 7.85 7.80 13.22
C PHE A 33 9.32 7.92 13.66
N ALA A 34 9.63 7.61 14.91
CA ALA A 34 11.02 7.53 15.38
C ALA A 34 11.79 6.41 14.66
N ALA A 35 11.19 5.25 14.44
CA ALA A 35 11.79 4.16 13.66
C ALA A 35 12.03 4.57 12.19
N TYR A 36 11.07 5.23 11.55
CA TYR A 36 11.27 5.77 10.20
C TYR A 36 12.35 6.86 10.14
N GLN A 37 12.44 7.70 11.15
CA GLN A 37 13.51 8.70 11.25
C GLN A 37 14.86 8.01 11.35
N TRP A 38 15.00 7.06 12.26
CA TRP A 38 16.22 6.29 12.43
C TRP A 38 16.69 5.65 11.11
N LEU A 39 15.77 5.00 10.38
CA LEU A 39 16.06 4.41 9.07
C LEU A 39 16.57 5.45 8.07
N ARG A 40 15.91 6.60 7.96
CA ARG A 40 16.33 7.66 7.02
C ARG A 40 17.74 8.18 7.32
N GLU A 41 18.10 8.24 8.58
CA GLU A 41 19.39 8.79 9.03
C GLU A 41 20.52 7.77 8.95
N ASN A 42 20.26 6.50 9.28
CA ASN A 42 21.30 5.50 9.50
C ASN A 42 21.33 4.38 8.46
N ALA A 43 20.17 3.95 7.94
CA ALA A 43 20.05 2.82 7.01
C ALA A 43 18.90 3.05 6.00
N PRO A 44 18.99 4.06 5.13
CA PRO A 44 17.90 4.45 4.25
C PRO A 44 17.51 3.39 3.21
N LEU A 45 18.41 2.47 2.93
CA LEU A 45 18.17 1.28 2.10
C LEU A 45 18.81 0.09 2.83
N ALA A 46 17.99 -0.78 3.40
CA ALA A 46 18.48 -1.89 4.19
C ALA A 46 17.67 -3.16 3.98
N LYS A 47 18.37 -4.30 3.93
CA LYS A 47 17.72 -5.61 3.94
C LYS A 47 17.54 -6.05 5.38
N VAL A 48 16.31 -6.43 5.73
CA VAL A 48 15.96 -6.90 7.07
C VAL A 48 15.37 -8.30 7.05
N HIS A 49 15.48 -8.97 8.18
CA HIS A 49 14.90 -10.27 8.46
C HIS A 49 14.02 -10.14 9.70
N VAL A 50 12.73 -10.30 9.55
CA VAL A 50 11.78 -10.32 10.66
C VAL A 50 11.15 -11.70 10.71
N GLU A 51 11.10 -12.28 11.90
CA GLU A 51 10.57 -13.63 12.11
C GLU A 51 9.15 -13.77 11.53
N GLY A 52 8.93 -14.83 10.78
CA GLY A 52 7.66 -15.11 10.11
C GLY A 52 7.45 -14.37 8.79
N TYR A 53 8.42 -13.56 8.33
CA TYR A 53 8.39 -12.88 7.03
C TYR A 53 9.56 -13.31 6.14
N ASP A 54 9.35 -13.27 4.85
CA ASP A 54 10.46 -13.40 3.91
C ASP A 54 11.39 -12.19 4.03
N PRO A 55 12.71 -12.34 3.75
CA PRO A 55 13.64 -11.22 3.77
C PRO A 55 13.16 -10.08 2.85
N LEU A 56 13.12 -8.86 3.38
CA LEU A 56 12.62 -7.70 2.64
C LEU A 56 13.58 -6.52 2.70
N TRP A 57 13.42 -5.59 1.76
CA TRP A 57 14.15 -4.35 1.73
C TRP A 57 13.30 -3.20 2.28
N LEU A 58 13.84 -2.46 3.24
CA LEU A 58 13.27 -1.20 3.70
C LEU A 58 13.90 -0.06 2.90
N VAL A 59 13.03 0.77 2.30
CA VAL A 59 13.45 1.95 1.54
C VAL A 59 12.83 3.17 2.21
N ALA A 60 13.65 4.02 2.84
CA ALA A 60 13.16 5.06 3.74
C ALA A 60 13.27 6.49 3.17
N LYS A 61 14.00 6.71 2.08
CA LYS A 61 14.13 8.03 1.46
C LYS A 61 13.20 8.20 0.29
N HIS A 62 12.50 9.33 0.24
CA HIS A 62 11.58 9.66 -0.84
C HIS A 62 12.22 9.59 -2.23
N ALA A 63 13.47 10.06 -2.39
CA ALA A 63 14.15 10.02 -3.66
C ALA A 63 14.36 8.58 -4.18
N ASP A 64 14.74 7.67 -3.29
CA ASP A 64 14.96 6.25 -3.61
C ASP A 64 13.63 5.55 -3.95
N ILE A 65 12.57 5.84 -3.20
CA ILE A 65 11.21 5.34 -3.49
C ILE A 65 10.77 5.81 -4.87
N MET A 66 10.90 7.10 -5.17
CA MET A 66 10.53 7.65 -6.47
C MET A 66 11.35 7.09 -7.63
N GLU A 67 12.61 6.71 -7.39
CA GLU A 67 13.44 6.06 -8.41
C GLU A 67 12.99 4.62 -8.67
N ILE A 68 12.66 3.86 -7.63
CA ILE A 68 12.12 2.50 -7.72
C ILE A 68 10.77 2.50 -8.46
N GLU A 69 9.86 3.38 -8.07
CA GLU A 69 8.52 3.51 -8.64
C GLU A 69 8.49 3.82 -10.15
N LYS A 70 9.52 4.49 -10.65
CA LYS A 70 9.65 4.80 -12.08
C LYS A 70 10.11 3.62 -12.95
N GLN A 71 10.51 2.52 -12.33
CA GLN A 71 11.13 1.39 -13.01
C GLN A 71 10.30 0.08 -12.90
N PRO A 72 9.05 0.04 -13.35
CA PRO A 72 8.19 -1.14 -13.18
C PRO A 72 8.71 -2.38 -13.90
N ALA A 73 9.59 -2.24 -14.89
CA ALA A 73 10.25 -3.36 -15.55
C ALA A 73 11.31 -4.04 -14.67
N VAL A 74 11.88 -3.32 -13.72
CA VAL A 74 12.90 -3.81 -12.77
C VAL A 74 12.25 -4.20 -11.44
N PHE A 75 11.28 -3.40 -10.99
CA PHE A 75 10.56 -3.57 -9.74
C PHE A 75 9.07 -3.80 -10.04
N PRO A 76 8.70 -5.02 -10.47
CA PRO A 76 7.31 -5.32 -10.82
C PRO A 76 6.40 -5.34 -9.59
N SER A 77 5.17 -4.87 -9.76
CA SER A 77 4.10 -4.94 -8.75
C SER A 77 3.29 -6.24 -8.85
N GLY A 78 3.29 -6.87 -10.02
CA GLY A 78 2.47 -8.03 -10.37
C GLY A 78 3.06 -9.37 -9.93
N GLY A 79 3.45 -9.50 -8.68
CA GLY A 79 3.91 -10.79 -8.13
C GLY A 79 2.76 -11.78 -7.85
N GLY A 80 3.12 -12.97 -7.35
CA GLY A 80 2.18 -13.89 -6.72
C GLY A 80 1.45 -14.88 -7.61
N THR A 81 1.43 -14.72 -8.93
CA THR A 81 0.70 -15.62 -9.85
C THR A 81 1.48 -16.86 -10.28
N LYS A 82 2.81 -16.82 -10.19
CA LYS A 82 3.66 -17.93 -10.58
C LYS A 82 4.21 -18.65 -9.35
N PRO A 83 4.42 -20.00 -9.40
CA PRO A 83 5.12 -20.69 -8.34
C PRO A 83 6.47 -20.05 -8.04
N GLY A 84 6.75 -19.81 -6.75
CA GLY A 84 8.01 -19.19 -6.30
C GLY A 84 8.08 -17.67 -6.44
N SER A 85 7.06 -16.99 -6.97
CA SER A 85 6.99 -15.53 -6.95
C SER A 85 6.66 -15.00 -5.56
N HIS A 86 7.19 -13.80 -5.27
CA HIS A 86 6.91 -13.10 -4.02
C HIS A 86 5.47 -12.56 -3.99
N ASN A 87 4.95 -12.38 -2.77
CA ASN A 87 3.67 -11.72 -2.58
C ASN A 87 3.82 -10.21 -2.89
N PRO A 88 2.94 -9.63 -3.74
CA PRO A 88 2.92 -8.18 -3.95
C PRO A 88 2.44 -7.39 -2.72
N ILE A 89 1.89 -8.07 -1.72
CA ILE A 89 1.47 -7.49 -0.45
C ILE A 89 2.42 -7.98 0.63
N LEU A 90 2.84 -7.08 1.53
CA LEU A 90 3.59 -7.48 2.70
C LEU A 90 2.71 -8.32 3.63
N GLN A 91 3.00 -9.60 3.70
CA GLN A 91 2.27 -10.57 4.50
C GLN A 91 3.25 -11.57 5.12
N ASN A 92 2.91 -12.13 6.27
CA ASN A 92 3.72 -13.17 6.87
C ASN A 92 3.56 -14.51 6.15
N GLN A 93 4.52 -15.41 6.34
CA GLN A 93 4.56 -16.74 5.69
C GLN A 93 3.32 -17.58 5.97
N ALA A 94 2.73 -17.48 7.18
CA ALA A 94 1.51 -18.19 7.52
C ALA A 94 0.31 -17.65 6.71
N GLY A 95 0.21 -16.34 6.54
CA GLY A 95 -0.79 -15.70 5.69
C GLY A 95 -0.62 -16.07 4.21
N ASP A 96 0.62 -16.12 3.73
CA ASP A 96 0.91 -16.59 2.36
C ASP A 96 0.50 -18.05 2.15
N ALA A 97 0.79 -18.91 3.09
CA ALA A 97 0.37 -20.31 3.04
C ALA A 97 -1.17 -20.44 3.03
N PHE A 98 -1.85 -19.65 3.86
CA PHE A 98 -3.31 -19.61 3.88
C PHE A 98 -3.89 -19.10 2.55
N THR A 99 -3.34 -18.00 2.02
CA THR A 99 -3.76 -17.44 0.72
C THR A 99 -3.62 -18.48 -0.39
N ARG A 100 -2.47 -19.14 -0.48
CA ARG A 100 -2.25 -20.22 -1.48
C ARG A 100 -3.26 -21.37 -1.34
N SER A 101 -3.65 -21.71 -0.13
CA SER A 101 -4.65 -22.77 0.10
C SER A 101 -6.03 -22.42 -0.46
N LEU A 102 -6.40 -21.13 -0.42
CA LEU A 102 -7.69 -20.64 -0.94
C LEU A 102 -7.70 -20.44 -2.46
N THR A 103 -6.55 -20.09 -3.03
CA THR A 103 -6.45 -19.64 -4.43
C THR A 103 -5.91 -20.72 -5.38
N GLY A 104 -5.66 -21.91 -4.88
CA GLY A 104 -5.04 -22.97 -5.67
C GLY A 104 -3.55 -22.72 -5.97
N GLY A 105 -2.84 -22.03 -5.08
CA GLY A 105 -1.40 -21.80 -5.15
C GLY A 105 -0.96 -20.38 -5.52
N SER A 106 -1.88 -19.51 -5.91
CA SER A 106 -1.60 -18.08 -6.14
C SER A 106 -1.50 -17.32 -4.82
N LEU A 107 -0.68 -16.26 -4.80
CA LEU A 107 -0.68 -15.26 -3.73
C LEU A 107 -1.58 -14.06 -4.07
N ARG A 108 -2.12 -14.01 -5.28
CA ARG A 108 -3.03 -12.96 -5.73
C ARG A 108 -4.47 -13.35 -5.41
N VAL A 109 -5.08 -12.64 -4.48
CA VAL A 109 -6.48 -12.84 -4.06
C VAL A 109 -7.45 -12.08 -4.98
N LEU A 110 -7.03 -10.92 -5.48
CA LEU A 110 -7.85 -10.01 -6.27
C LEU A 110 -7.11 -9.61 -7.56
N GLU A 111 -7.86 -9.55 -8.65
CA GLU A 111 -7.39 -8.97 -9.93
C GLU A 111 -7.60 -7.45 -9.91
N ALA A 112 -6.78 -6.75 -9.09
CA ALA A 112 -6.84 -5.30 -8.95
C ALA A 112 -5.69 -4.63 -9.70
N VAL A 113 -5.93 -3.42 -10.23
CA VAL A 113 -4.96 -2.65 -11.01
C VAL A 113 -3.59 -2.51 -10.33
N PRO A 114 -3.48 -2.28 -9.00
CA PRO A 114 -2.18 -2.18 -8.33
C PRO A 114 -1.33 -3.45 -8.37
N TYR A 115 -1.92 -4.61 -8.68
CA TYR A 115 -1.22 -5.90 -8.76
C TYR A 115 -0.89 -6.31 -10.20
N LEU A 116 -1.08 -5.42 -11.14
CA LEU A 116 -0.80 -5.66 -12.55
C LEU A 116 0.46 -4.92 -12.98
N ASP A 117 1.20 -5.52 -13.91
CA ASP A 117 2.32 -4.88 -14.61
C ASP A 117 1.94 -4.59 -16.07
N PRO A 118 2.67 -3.69 -16.77
CA PRO A 118 2.48 -3.52 -18.20
C PRO A 118 2.72 -4.84 -18.99
N PRO A 119 1.94 -5.14 -20.02
CA PRO A 119 0.91 -4.27 -20.65
C PRO A 119 -0.48 -4.32 -20.01
N GLU A 120 -0.77 -5.34 -19.20
CA GLU A 120 -2.10 -5.55 -18.60
C GLU A 120 -2.56 -4.37 -17.73
N HIS A 121 -1.66 -3.86 -16.87
CA HIS A 121 -1.92 -2.66 -16.08
C HIS A 121 -2.42 -1.50 -16.94
N THR A 122 -1.72 -1.24 -18.05
CA THR A 122 -2.07 -0.13 -18.95
C THR A 122 -3.43 -0.33 -19.60
N MET A 123 -3.74 -1.55 -20.03
CA MET A 123 -5.03 -1.87 -20.64
C MET A 123 -6.19 -1.66 -19.65
N VAL A 124 -6.09 -2.23 -18.46
CA VAL A 124 -7.16 -2.13 -17.45
C VAL A 124 -7.33 -0.70 -16.94
N ARG A 125 -6.22 -0.02 -16.63
CA ARG A 125 -6.24 1.37 -16.17
C ARG A 125 -6.88 2.32 -17.18
N ASN A 126 -6.62 2.11 -18.47
CA ASN A 126 -7.14 2.99 -19.51
C ASN A 126 -8.67 2.91 -19.66
N ILE A 127 -9.32 1.82 -19.27
CA ILE A 127 -10.79 1.69 -19.30
C ILE A 127 -11.45 2.83 -18.52
N ALA A 128 -10.90 3.18 -17.34
CA ALA A 128 -11.48 4.20 -16.47
C ALA A 128 -10.72 5.54 -16.47
N ALA A 129 -9.58 5.64 -17.18
CA ALA A 129 -8.69 6.79 -17.09
C ALA A 129 -9.37 8.13 -17.40
N GLU A 130 -10.25 8.17 -18.41
CA GLU A 130 -10.99 9.38 -18.79
C GLU A 130 -11.89 9.92 -17.66
N TRP A 131 -12.42 9.05 -16.83
CA TRP A 131 -13.35 9.41 -15.74
C TRP A 131 -12.61 10.15 -14.61
N PHE A 132 -11.33 9.84 -14.43
CA PHE A 132 -10.48 10.38 -13.36
C PHE A 132 -9.60 11.56 -13.81
N ARG A 133 -9.69 11.98 -15.07
CA ARG A 133 -8.96 13.17 -15.52
C ARG A 133 -9.46 14.43 -14.81
N PRO A 134 -8.59 15.40 -14.52
CA PRO A 134 -8.96 16.63 -13.80
C PRO A 134 -10.17 17.35 -14.40
N ALA A 135 -10.25 17.44 -15.73
CA ALA A 135 -11.39 18.05 -16.43
C ALA A 135 -12.71 17.30 -16.22
N SER A 136 -12.66 15.97 -16.13
CA SER A 136 -13.85 15.14 -15.88
C SER A 136 -14.28 15.21 -14.41
N LEU A 137 -13.32 15.24 -13.49
CA LEU A 137 -13.58 15.42 -12.06
C LEU A 137 -14.16 16.79 -11.75
N LYS A 138 -13.64 17.86 -12.37
CA LYS A 138 -14.17 19.22 -12.20
C LYS A 138 -15.65 19.32 -12.55
N LYS A 139 -16.11 18.62 -13.57
CA LYS A 139 -17.54 18.59 -13.97
C LYS A 139 -18.43 17.90 -12.91
N ARG A 140 -17.86 17.09 -12.02
CA ARG A 140 -18.56 16.35 -10.98
C ARG A 140 -18.37 16.94 -9.59
N GLU A 141 -17.56 17.99 -9.47
CA GLU A 141 -17.16 18.58 -8.18
C GLU A 141 -18.37 19.00 -7.33
N ASP A 142 -19.37 19.64 -7.94
CA ASP A 142 -20.58 20.07 -7.24
C ASP A 142 -21.39 18.88 -6.73
N ARG A 143 -21.53 17.83 -7.53
CA ARG A 143 -22.22 16.60 -7.10
C ARG A 143 -21.47 15.86 -5.99
N ILE A 144 -20.14 15.80 -6.07
CA ILE A 144 -19.29 15.22 -5.01
C ILE A 144 -19.48 16.01 -3.72
N ARG A 145 -19.50 17.34 -3.79
CA ARG A 145 -19.71 18.22 -2.63
C ARG A 145 -21.10 18.04 -2.02
N GLU A 146 -22.12 17.92 -2.85
CA GLU A 146 -23.49 17.64 -2.42
C GLU A 146 -23.56 16.30 -1.66
N LEU A 147 -23.07 15.22 -2.26
CA LEU A 147 -23.02 13.89 -1.64
C LEU A 147 -22.26 13.88 -0.32
N ALA A 148 -21.13 14.59 -0.26
CA ALA A 148 -20.36 14.72 0.97
C ALA A 148 -21.16 15.45 2.06
N ARG A 149 -21.88 16.53 1.72
CA ARG A 149 -22.73 17.26 2.68
C ARG A 149 -23.90 16.40 3.16
N GLU A 150 -24.56 15.69 2.27
CA GLU A 150 -25.65 14.76 2.59
C GLU A 150 -25.14 13.65 3.55
N ALA A 151 -23.98 13.08 3.25
CA ALA A 151 -23.37 12.05 4.08
C ALA A 151 -23.02 12.55 5.48
N ILE A 152 -22.49 13.76 5.59
CA ILE A 152 -22.17 14.39 6.88
C ILE A 152 -23.46 14.72 7.64
N ALA A 153 -24.43 15.37 6.98
CA ALA A 153 -25.68 15.76 7.62
C ALA A 153 -26.48 14.57 8.13
N GLY A 154 -26.47 13.44 7.41
CA GLY A 154 -27.15 12.22 7.82
C GLY A 154 -26.45 11.43 8.93
N ARG A 155 -25.22 11.82 9.30
CA ARG A 155 -24.40 11.12 10.32
C ARG A 155 -24.15 11.92 11.59
N LEU A 156 -24.42 13.22 11.57
CA LEU A 156 -24.31 14.04 12.76
C LEU A 156 -25.55 13.82 13.62
N HIS A 157 -25.38 13.16 14.76
CA HIS A 157 -26.42 13.09 15.77
C HIS A 157 -26.55 14.46 16.47
N PRO A 158 -27.77 14.99 16.61
CA PRO A 158 -27.98 16.23 17.36
C PRO A 158 -27.45 16.08 18.81
N GLY A 159 -26.45 16.89 19.15
CA GLY A 159 -25.88 16.92 20.51
C GLY A 159 -24.66 16.06 20.77
N THR A 160 -24.13 15.36 19.77
CA THR A 160 -22.84 14.64 19.87
C THR A 160 -21.93 15.07 18.73
N ASN A 161 -20.60 15.03 18.98
CA ASN A 161 -19.60 15.20 17.92
C ASN A 161 -19.22 13.84 17.26
N ASP A 162 -19.99 12.80 17.55
CA ASP A 162 -19.72 11.45 17.04
C ASP A 162 -20.33 11.27 15.65
N LEU A 163 -19.48 10.83 14.72
CA LEU A 163 -19.88 10.39 13.39
C LEU A 163 -20.19 8.89 13.46
N ASP A 164 -21.43 8.50 13.16
CA ASP A 164 -21.76 7.11 12.93
C ASP A 164 -21.17 6.65 11.59
N MET A 165 -20.04 5.96 11.66
CA MET A 165 -19.35 5.43 10.48
C MET A 165 -19.98 4.13 9.94
N ASP A 166 -20.75 3.40 10.75
CA ASP A 166 -21.28 2.09 10.38
C ASP A 166 -22.57 2.17 9.53
N GLY A 167 -23.41 3.18 9.77
CA GLY A 167 -24.71 3.34 9.09
C GLY A 167 -24.64 4.00 7.72
N GLY A 168 -23.54 4.67 7.36
CA GLY A 168 -23.55 5.67 6.30
C GLY A 168 -22.93 5.31 4.94
N LEU A 169 -22.29 4.16 4.79
CA LEU A 169 -21.70 3.78 3.48
C LEU A 169 -22.72 3.11 2.53
N ARG A 170 -23.76 2.51 3.07
CA ARG A 170 -24.78 1.79 2.27
C ARG A 170 -25.55 2.66 1.27
N PRO A 171 -26.02 3.89 1.62
CA PRO A 171 -26.72 4.75 0.67
C PRO A 171 -25.84 5.32 -0.44
N LEU A 172 -24.53 5.54 -0.17
CA LEU A 172 -23.59 6.09 -1.14
C LEU A 172 -23.28 5.10 -2.28
N LEU A 173 -23.27 3.80 -1.96
CA LEU A 173 -23.03 2.74 -2.95
C LEU A 173 -24.28 2.46 -3.81
N ALA A 174 -25.47 2.69 -3.30
CA ALA A 174 -26.72 2.49 -4.03
C ALA A 174 -27.02 3.60 -5.07
N GLY A 175 -26.38 4.75 -4.97
CA GLY A 175 -26.54 5.88 -5.90
C GLY A 175 -25.53 5.92 -7.05
N CYS A 176 -24.68 4.92 -7.20
CA CYS A 176 -23.64 4.83 -8.23
C CYS A 176 -23.98 3.84 -9.37
N THR A 177 -25.25 3.39 -9.50
CA THR A 177 -25.71 2.59 -10.66
C THR A 177 -26.17 3.46 -11.80
#